data_f50f9cf67473a9a89c949df556b20b49
#
_entry.id   f50f9cf67473a9a89c949df556b20b49
#
_cell.length_a   1.000
_cell.length_b   1.000
_cell.length_c   1.000
_cell.angle_alpha   90.00
_cell.angle_beta   90.00
_cell.angle_gamma   90.00
#
_symmetry.space_group_name_H-M   'P 1'
#
loop_
_entity.id
_entity.type
_entity.pdbx_description
1 polymer ?
#
loop_
_entity_poly.entity_id
_entity_poly.type
_entity_poly.pdbx_seq_one_letter_code
_entity_poly.pdbx_strand_id
1 'polypeptide(L)'
;MESHQNKIISVENITVDFGNFRALDNVNAEINTGDFVAITGPNGGGKSTLLKTMLHLLTPTKGRVRYFNGDEEVDGLRFGYLPQKSNIDNRFPITVEEVVASGLLGERRNWRGKFSDAASERIEATMKKMGVDGFRRQVIGTLSGGQLQRTLLGRAVISNPDIVVLDEPLSYVAHAFVEQIYGIVADLAKRSTVVLVSHEMTVISEMANRHWIVDHALHQCHAAHHYLKTECDR
;
A
#
# COMPACT_ATOMS: atom_id res chain seq x y z
N MET A 1 14.79 -27.41 -3.18
CA MET A 1 15.52 -26.28 -2.56
C MET A 1 14.44 -25.36 -2.03
N GLU A 2 14.16 -25.43 -0.74
CA GLU A 2 13.26 -24.47 -0.09
C GLU A 2 13.96 -23.12 -0.14
N SER A 3 13.39 -22.16 -0.88
CA SER A 3 13.83 -20.78 -0.84
C SER A 3 13.50 -20.27 0.57
N HIS A 4 14.50 -19.99 1.37
CA HIS A 4 14.35 -19.19 2.58
C HIS A 4 13.86 -17.81 2.12
N GLN A 5 12.54 -17.63 2.07
CA GLN A 5 11.95 -16.32 1.85
C GLN A 5 12.27 -15.49 3.10
N ASN A 6 13.11 -14.46 2.95
CA ASN A 6 13.49 -13.61 4.07
C ASN A 6 12.27 -12.83 4.54
N LYS A 7 11.90 -13.04 5.79
CA LYS A 7 10.82 -12.30 6.44
C LYS A 7 11.17 -10.80 6.47
N ILE A 8 10.22 -9.95 6.09
CA ILE A 8 10.39 -8.50 6.08
C ILE A 8 9.52 -7.80 7.13
N ILE A 9 8.34 -8.36 7.46
CA ILE A 9 7.47 -7.91 8.55
C ILE A 9 7.04 -9.10 9.40
N SER A 10 7.02 -8.92 10.74
CA SER A 10 6.38 -9.79 11.71
C SER A 10 5.36 -9.00 12.52
N VAL A 11 4.12 -9.44 12.51
CA VAL A 11 3.01 -8.92 13.31
C VAL A 11 2.77 -9.90 14.45
N GLU A 12 2.99 -9.49 15.70
CA GLU A 12 3.02 -10.38 16.86
C GLU A 12 1.97 -9.97 17.90
N ASN A 13 0.92 -10.80 18.06
CA ASN A 13 -0.14 -10.67 19.06
C ASN A 13 -0.80 -9.28 19.10
N ILE A 14 -1.02 -8.69 17.92
CA ILE A 14 -1.58 -7.33 17.80
C ILE A 14 -3.03 -7.31 18.26
N THR A 15 -3.29 -6.48 19.27
CA THR A 15 -4.64 -6.11 19.70
C THR A 15 -4.77 -4.58 19.64
N VAL A 16 -5.86 -4.10 19.06
CA VAL A 16 -6.18 -2.66 18.97
C VAL A 16 -7.58 -2.41 19.51
N ASP A 17 -7.66 -1.60 20.57
CA ASP A 17 -8.90 -1.19 21.19
C ASP A 17 -9.12 0.33 20.99
N PHE A 18 -10.32 0.72 20.58
CA PHE A 18 -10.80 2.11 20.53
C PHE A 18 -11.91 2.29 21.58
N GLY A 19 -11.52 2.69 22.80
CA GLY A 19 -12.44 2.71 23.93
C GLY A 19 -12.97 1.31 24.22
N ASN A 20 -14.29 1.12 24.08
CA ASN A 20 -14.93 -0.17 24.29
C ASN A 20 -15.02 -1.05 23.04
N PHE A 21 -14.54 -0.58 21.91
CA PHE A 21 -14.57 -1.31 20.64
C PHE A 21 -13.22 -1.93 20.34
N ARG A 22 -13.19 -3.26 20.20
CA ARG A 22 -11.99 -3.99 19.77
C ARG A 22 -11.97 -4.10 18.26
N ALA A 23 -11.02 -3.40 17.64
CA ALA A 23 -10.85 -3.40 16.20
C ALA A 23 -10.01 -4.58 15.70
N LEU A 24 -9.00 -5.00 16.48
CA LEU A 24 -8.17 -6.18 16.21
C LEU A 24 -7.95 -6.96 17.49
N ASP A 25 -8.02 -8.28 17.41
CA ASP A 25 -7.83 -9.19 18.54
C ASP A 25 -6.78 -10.25 18.23
N ASN A 26 -5.63 -10.17 18.93
CA ASN A 26 -4.55 -11.15 18.89
C ASN A 26 -4.09 -11.55 17.48
N VAL A 27 -3.92 -10.57 16.58
CA VAL A 27 -3.52 -10.80 15.19
C VAL A 27 -2.06 -11.16 15.11
N ASN A 28 -1.76 -12.25 14.38
CA ASN A 28 -0.42 -12.72 14.08
C ASN A 28 -0.28 -12.93 12.58
N ALA A 29 0.80 -12.39 11.99
CA ALA A 29 1.06 -12.52 10.56
C ALA A 29 2.53 -12.28 10.23
N GLU A 30 2.97 -12.81 9.10
CA GLU A 30 4.32 -12.57 8.56
C GLU A 30 4.23 -12.24 7.07
N ILE A 31 5.08 -11.31 6.63
CA ILE A 31 5.25 -10.97 5.22
C ILE A 31 6.72 -11.21 4.86
N ASN A 32 6.93 -11.87 3.73
CA ASN A 32 8.26 -12.10 3.18
C ASN A 32 8.55 -11.13 2.04
N THR A 33 9.83 -10.92 1.78
CA THR A 33 10.28 -10.13 0.61
C THR A 33 9.72 -10.73 -0.67
N GLY A 34 9.08 -9.89 -1.49
CA GLY A 34 8.44 -10.30 -2.75
C GLY A 34 7.05 -10.90 -2.62
N ASP A 35 6.48 -10.98 -1.41
CA ASP A 35 5.09 -11.38 -1.25
C ASP A 35 4.13 -10.35 -1.89
N PHE A 36 3.07 -10.85 -2.49
CA PHE A 36 1.87 -10.09 -2.82
C PHE A 36 0.74 -10.55 -1.89
N VAL A 37 0.51 -9.77 -0.83
CA VAL A 37 -0.51 -10.07 0.17
C VAL A 37 -1.80 -9.34 -0.19
N ALA A 38 -2.86 -10.08 -0.47
CA ALA A 38 -4.21 -9.51 -0.59
C ALA A 38 -4.93 -9.58 0.75
N ILE A 39 -5.58 -8.50 1.15
CA ILE A 39 -6.37 -8.41 2.37
C ILE A 39 -7.83 -8.15 2.00
N THR A 40 -8.71 -9.03 2.45
CA THR A 40 -10.18 -8.90 2.31
C THR A 40 -10.85 -8.92 3.68
N GLY A 41 -12.16 -8.78 3.70
CA GLY A 41 -12.99 -8.85 4.91
C GLY A 41 -14.06 -7.78 4.94
N PRO A 42 -15.00 -7.84 5.91
CA PRO A 42 -16.12 -6.91 5.99
C PRO A 42 -15.67 -5.46 6.26
N ASN A 43 -16.56 -4.51 5.92
CA ASN A 43 -16.36 -3.12 6.33
C ASN A 43 -16.42 -3.05 7.86
N GLY A 44 -15.46 -2.33 8.46
CA GLY A 44 -15.31 -2.30 9.92
C GLY A 44 -14.51 -3.48 10.52
N GLY A 45 -14.18 -4.53 9.74
CA GLY A 45 -13.44 -5.71 10.24
C GLY A 45 -11.97 -5.48 10.62
N GLY A 46 -11.47 -4.24 10.59
CA GLY A 46 -10.12 -3.91 11.08
C GLY A 46 -9.03 -3.84 10.01
N LYS A 47 -9.33 -4.00 8.72
CA LYS A 47 -8.33 -3.99 7.62
C LYS A 47 -7.43 -2.74 7.64
N SER A 48 -8.02 -1.56 7.58
CA SER A 48 -7.24 -0.30 7.62
C SER A 48 -6.56 -0.06 8.98
N THR A 49 -7.10 -0.62 10.07
CA THR A 49 -6.46 -0.61 11.39
C THR A 49 -5.19 -1.46 11.36
N LEU A 50 -5.25 -2.66 10.79
CA LEU A 50 -4.09 -3.53 10.62
C LEU A 50 -3.01 -2.85 9.76
N LEU A 51 -3.40 -2.28 8.61
CA LEU A 51 -2.45 -1.54 7.76
C LEU A 51 -1.78 -0.39 8.51
N LYS A 52 -2.57 0.44 9.22
CA LYS A 52 -2.02 1.57 9.98
C LYS A 52 -1.08 1.12 11.10
N THR A 53 -1.38 -0.01 11.75
CA THR A 53 -0.49 -0.60 12.75
C THR A 53 0.80 -1.10 12.12
N MET A 54 0.71 -1.79 10.97
CA MET A 54 1.88 -2.25 10.22
C MET A 54 2.74 -1.10 9.67
N LEU A 55 2.16 0.08 9.47
CA LEU A 55 2.86 1.29 9.01
C LEU A 55 3.38 2.18 10.16
N HIS A 56 3.25 1.75 11.43
CA HIS A 56 3.50 2.55 12.63
C HIS A 56 2.73 3.89 12.67
N LEU A 57 1.61 3.97 11.93
CA LEU A 57 0.69 5.11 11.99
C LEU A 57 -0.32 4.99 13.14
N LEU A 58 -0.40 3.82 13.74
CA LEU A 58 -1.24 3.52 14.89
C LEU A 58 -0.48 2.59 15.85
N THR A 59 -0.38 2.99 17.11
CA THR A 59 0.21 2.16 18.15
C THR A 59 -0.83 1.13 18.63
N PRO A 60 -0.53 -0.18 18.63
CA PRO A 60 -1.44 -1.19 19.14
C PRO A 60 -1.59 -1.10 20.65
N THR A 61 -2.72 -1.58 21.20
CA THR A 61 -2.95 -1.70 22.64
C THR A 61 -2.08 -2.80 23.24
N LYS A 62 -1.85 -3.90 22.48
CA LYS A 62 -0.98 -5.01 22.83
C LYS A 62 -0.27 -5.53 21.59
N GLY A 63 0.86 -6.22 21.80
CA GLY A 63 1.67 -6.79 20.73
C GLY A 63 2.62 -5.78 20.12
N ARG A 64 3.27 -6.17 19.04
CA ARG A 64 4.23 -5.34 18.32
C ARG A 64 4.35 -5.74 16.86
N VAL A 65 4.81 -4.81 16.03
CA VAL A 65 5.25 -5.06 14.66
C VAL A 65 6.77 -4.95 14.64
N ARG A 66 7.42 -5.93 14.00
CA ARG A 66 8.87 -5.94 13.81
C ARG A 66 9.18 -5.94 12.32
N TYR A 67 10.25 -5.26 11.97
CA TYR A 67 10.74 -5.19 10.59
C TYR A 67 12.12 -5.83 10.49
N PHE A 68 12.41 -6.38 9.31
CA PHE A 68 13.66 -7.08 9.05
C PHE A 68 14.25 -6.64 7.71
N ASN A 69 15.58 -6.60 7.67
CA ASN A 69 16.36 -6.47 6.44
C ASN A 69 17.33 -7.64 6.38
N GLY A 70 16.97 -8.67 5.63
CA GLY A 70 17.62 -9.99 5.78
C GLY A 70 17.31 -10.59 7.15
N ASP A 71 18.35 -11.01 7.88
CA ASP A 71 18.19 -11.59 9.21
C ASP A 71 18.25 -10.55 10.35
N GLU A 72 18.50 -9.27 10.03
CA GLU A 72 18.61 -8.21 11.03
C GLU A 72 17.26 -7.52 11.25
N GLU A 73 16.90 -7.34 12.54
CA GLU A 73 15.77 -6.50 12.93
C GLU A 73 16.15 -5.01 12.76
N VAL A 74 15.30 -4.23 12.11
CA VAL A 74 15.48 -2.80 11.84
C VAL A 74 14.35 -1.98 12.42
N ASP A 75 14.61 -0.69 12.71
CA ASP A 75 13.59 0.20 13.28
C ASP A 75 12.45 0.54 12.33
N GLY A 76 12.61 0.33 11.02
CA GLY A 76 11.59 0.60 10.01
C GLY A 76 12.03 0.27 8.60
N LEU A 77 11.06 0.27 7.70
CA LEU A 77 11.23 0.04 6.27
C LEU A 77 10.75 1.27 5.49
N ARG A 78 11.14 1.36 4.21
CA ARG A 78 10.58 2.37 3.32
C ARG A 78 9.24 1.90 2.78
N PHE A 79 8.18 2.55 3.22
CA PHE A 79 6.81 2.27 2.77
C PHE A 79 6.37 3.25 1.69
N GLY A 80 5.75 2.72 0.64
CA GLY A 80 4.89 3.48 -0.26
C GLY A 80 3.44 3.24 0.15
N TYR A 81 2.74 4.26 0.63
CA TYR A 81 1.37 4.10 1.12
C TYR A 81 0.37 4.91 0.31
N LEU A 82 -0.64 4.21 -0.19
CA LEU A 82 -1.83 4.80 -0.81
C LEU A 82 -3.05 4.51 0.09
N PRO A 83 -3.54 5.49 0.86
CA PRO A 83 -4.70 5.30 1.74
C PRO A 83 -6.02 5.29 0.93
N GLN A 84 -7.03 4.60 1.46
CA GLN A 84 -8.40 4.54 0.89
C GLN A 84 -9.01 5.93 0.68
N LYS A 85 -8.89 6.80 1.68
CA LYS A 85 -9.30 8.21 1.60
C LYS A 85 -8.08 9.07 1.79
N SER A 86 -7.68 9.76 0.75
CA SER A 86 -6.79 10.90 0.90
C SER A 86 -7.65 12.08 1.35
N ASN A 87 -7.53 12.49 2.62
CA ASN A 87 -8.10 13.75 3.11
C ASN A 87 -7.31 14.93 2.49
N ILE A 88 -7.27 14.98 1.16
CA ILE A 88 -6.66 16.09 0.45
C ILE A 88 -7.69 17.19 0.40
N ASP A 89 -7.36 18.33 1.00
CA ASP A 89 -8.16 19.53 0.78
C ASP A 89 -8.03 19.95 -0.69
N ASN A 90 -9.08 19.75 -1.45
CA ASN A 90 -9.14 20.10 -2.87
C ASN A 90 -8.93 21.61 -3.12
N ARG A 91 -9.01 22.45 -2.06
CA ARG A 91 -8.73 23.87 -2.13
C ARG A 91 -7.23 24.20 -2.02
N PHE A 92 -6.42 23.23 -1.59
CA PHE A 92 -4.98 23.42 -1.48
C PHE A 92 -4.35 23.46 -2.88
N PRO A 93 -3.67 24.56 -3.26
CA PRO A 93 -3.20 24.77 -4.63
C PRO A 93 -1.91 24.01 -4.94
N ILE A 94 -1.89 22.69 -4.63
CA ILE A 94 -0.75 21.81 -4.94
C ILE A 94 -0.95 21.17 -6.33
N THR A 95 0.10 21.15 -7.12
CA THR A 95 0.11 20.56 -8.47
C THR A 95 0.36 19.05 -8.45
N VAL A 96 0.03 18.38 -9.57
CA VAL A 96 0.33 16.96 -9.79
C VAL A 96 1.82 16.68 -9.58
N GLU A 97 2.72 17.49 -10.14
CA GLU A 97 4.16 17.33 -9.99
C GLU A 97 4.61 17.43 -8.53
N GLU A 98 4.09 18.41 -7.80
CA GLU A 98 4.44 18.59 -6.38
C GLU A 98 3.95 17.44 -5.51
N VAL A 99 2.76 16.88 -5.82
CA VAL A 99 2.24 15.69 -5.11
C VAL A 99 3.15 14.49 -5.38
N VAL A 100 3.49 14.20 -6.64
CA VAL A 100 4.39 13.08 -6.96
C VAL A 100 5.76 13.31 -6.32
N ALA A 101 6.32 14.51 -6.43
CA ALA A 101 7.62 14.88 -5.85
C ALA A 101 7.63 14.81 -4.31
N SER A 102 6.47 14.97 -3.64
CA SER A 102 6.38 14.82 -2.18
C SER A 102 6.74 13.42 -1.69
N GLY A 103 6.65 12.40 -2.53
CA GLY A 103 7.13 11.06 -2.21
C GLY A 103 8.66 10.96 -2.02
N LEU A 104 9.41 12.03 -2.37
CA LEU A 104 10.86 12.16 -2.18
C LEU A 104 11.22 13.10 -1.03
N LEU A 105 10.34 13.31 -0.05
CA LEU A 105 10.58 14.25 1.06
C LEU A 105 11.82 13.93 1.90
N GLY A 106 12.27 12.68 1.92
CA GLY A 106 13.53 12.26 2.57
C GLY A 106 14.80 12.61 1.78
N GLU A 107 14.69 13.06 0.53
CA GLU A 107 15.85 13.38 -0.29
C GLU A 107 16.28 14.84 -0.12
N ARG A 108 17.60 15.05 -0.12
CA ARG A 108 18.17 16.38 0.03
C ARG A 108 17.79 17.26 -1.16
N ARG A 109 17.20 18.42 -0.87
CA ARG A 109 17.08 19.51 -1.83
C ARG A 109 18.33 20.40 -1.75
N ASN A 110 18.68 21.04 -2.85
CA ASN A 110 19.73 22.05 -2.82
C ASN A 110 19.28 23.27 -2.01
N TRP A 111 20.22 24.20 -1.74
CA TRP A 111 19.95 25.44 -0.97
C TRP A 111 18.87 26.34 -1.59
N ARG A 112 18.54 26.15 -2.88
CA ARG A 112 17.43 26.82 -3.58
C ARG A 112 16.10 26.03 -3.51
N GLY A 113 16.03 24.97 -2.74
CA GLY A 113 14.86 24.13 -2.62
C GLY A 113 14.57 23.22 -3.82
N LYS A 114 15.49 23.12 -4.78
CA LYS A 114 15.34 22.28 -5.98
C LYS A 114 15.83 20.87 -5.71
N PHE A 115 15.18 19.90 -6.33
CA PHE A 115 15.66 18.53 -6.39
C PHE A 115 16.94 18.42 -7.23
N SER A 116 17.70 17.35 -7.03
CA SER A 116 18.81 16.98 -7.92
C SER A 116 18.30 16.64 -9.33
N ASP A 117 19.17 16.64 -10.32
CA ASP A 117 18.82 16.26 -11.69
C ASP A 117 18.27 14.82 -11.72
N ALA A 118 18.92 13.89 -11.01
CA ALA A 118 18.46 12.51 -10.88
C ALA A 118 17.07 12.38 -10.23
N ALA A 119 16.76 13.20 -9.22
CA ALA A 119 15.42 13.23 -8.61
C ALA A 119 14.38 13.83 -9.57
N SER A 120 14.76 14.84 -10.34
CA SER A 120 13.90 15.47 -11.34
C SER A 120 13.57 14.50 -12.49
N GLU A 121 14.56 13.75 -12.98
CA GLU A 121 14.36 12.68 -13.97
C GLU A 121 13.43 11.59 -13.44
N ARG A 122 13.59 11.20 -12.17
CA ARG A 122 12.74 10.22 -11.53
C ARG A 122 11.30 10.70 -11.37
N ILE A 123 11.08 11.98 -11.05
CA ILE A 123 9.75 12.59 -11.02
C ILE A 123 9.10 12.50 -12.40
N GLU A 124 9.82 12.90 -13.44
CA GLU A 124 9.33 12.86 -14.82
C GLU A 124 9.00 11.43 -15.27
N ALA A 125 9.90 10.48 -15.04
CA ALA A 125 9.70 9.07 -15.39
C ALA A 125 8.49 8.48 -14.66
N THR A 126 8.32 8.81 -13.36
CA THR A 126 7.16 8.36 -12.57
C THR A 126 5.87 8.95 -13.13
N MET A 127 5.83 10.24 -13.43
CA MET A 127 4.64 10.88 -13.99
C MET A 127 4.25 10.28 -15.34
N LYS A 128 5.20 10.02 -16.22
CA LYS A 128 5.00 9.32 -17.51
C LYS A 128 4.44 7.91 -17.27
N LYS A 129 5.04 7.15 -16.36
CA LYS A 129 4.58 5.79 -16.02
C LYS A 129 3.14 5.79 -15.50
N MET A 130 2.75 6.79 -14.72
CA MET A 130 1.40 6.95 -14.20
C MET A 130 0.43 7.57 -15.22
N GLY A 131 0.92 8.04 -16.38
CA GLY A 131 0.13 8.73 -17.40
C GLY A 131 -0.50 10.03 -16.88
N VAL A 132 0.25 10.79 -16.06
CA VAL A 132 -0.17 12.08 -15.48
C VAL A 132 0.74 13.24 -15.87
N ASP A 133 1.73 13.02 -16.70
CA ASP A 133 2.67 14.03 -17.18
C ASP A 133 2.00 15.17 -17.95
N GLY A 134 0.94 14.87 -18.71
CA GLY A 134 0.10 15.87 -19.39
C GLY A 134 -0.63 16.82 -18.45
N PHE A 135 -0.77 16.45 -17.17
CA PHE A 135 -1.46 17.24 -16.12
C PHE A 135 -0.49 17.87 -15.12
N ARG A 136 0.81 17.82 -15.37
CA ARG A 136 1.91 18.20 -14.46
C ARG A 136 1.63 19.46 -13.63
N ARG A 137 1.12 20.52 -14.25
CA ARG A 137 0.87 21.83 -13.63
C ARG A 137 -0.55 22.02 -13.14
N GLN A 138 -1.42 21.03 -13.35
CA GLN A 138 -2.79 21.12 -12.85
C GLN A 138 -2.84 20.95 -11.34
N VAL A 139 -3.72 21.72 -10.71
CA VAL A 139 -4.00 21.58 -9.27
C VAL A 139 -4.80 20.31 -9.04
N ILE A 140 -4.43 19.52 -8.04
CA ILE A 140 -5.05 18.21 -7.77
C ILE A 140 -6.57 18.27 -7.56
N GLY A 141 -7.11 19.38 -7.05
CA GLY A 141 -8.55 19.57 -6.87
C GLY A 141 -9.35 19.62 -8.18
N THR A 142 -8.70 19.77 -9.34
CA THR A 142 -9.34 19.80 -10.67
C THR A 142 -9.29 18.46 -11.41
N LEU A 143 -8.62 17.45 -10.82
CA LEU A 143 -8.42 16.16 -11.45
C LEU A 143 -9.67 15.27 -11.33
N SER A 144 -9.86 14.39 -12.33
CA SER A 144 -10.80 13.27 -12.18
C SER A 144 -10.30 12.29 -11.10
N GLY A 145 -11.21 11.48 -10.53
CA GLY A 145 -10.85 10.48 -9.53
C GLY A 145 -9.72 9.56 -9.99
N GLY A 146 -9.74 9.07 -11.24
CA GLY A 146 -8.67 8.23 -11.78
C GLY A 146 -7.33 8.95 -11.98
N GLN A 147 -7.34 10.25 -12.38
CA GLN A 147 -6.13 11.06 -12.46
C GLN A 147 -5.52 11.30 -11.08
N LEU A 148 -6.34 11.63 -10.10
CA LEU A 148 -5.91 11.81 -8.72
C LEU A 148 -5.33 10.52 -8.16
N GLN A 149 -6.00 9.39 -8.36
CA GLN A 149 -5.54 8.08 -7.88
C GLN A 149 -4.17 7.70 -8.47
N ARG A 150 -3.96 7.89 -9.78
CA ARG A 150 -2.67 7.66 -10.43
C ARG A 150 -1.57 8.62 -9.94
N THR A 151 -1.93 9.86 -9.67
CA THR A 151 -1.02 10.85 -9.06
C THR A 151 -0.56 10.40 -7.68
N LEU A 152 -1.50 9.96 -6.83
CA LEU A 152 -1.21 9.46 -5.48
C LEU A 152 -0.43 8.15 -5.49
N LEU A 153 -0.71 7.26 -6.45
CA LEU A 153 0.08 6.05 -6.65
C LEU A 153 1.51 6.40 -7.06
N GLY A 154 1.69 7.38 -7.96
CA GLY A 154 3.00 7.91 -8.30
C GLY A 154 3.78 8.41 -7.09
N ARG A 155 3.13 9.17 -6.21
CA ARG A 155 3.71 9.61 -4.94
C ARG A 155 4.15 8.44 -4.06
N ALA A 156 3.32 7.40 -3.97
CA ALA A 156 3.60 6.25 -3.12
C ALA A 156 4.82 5.44 -3.59
N VAL A 157 5.10 5.40 -4.91
CA VAL A 157 6.12 4.50 -5.48
C VAL A 157 7.41 5.18 -5.90
N ILE A 158 7.45 6.52 -5.98
CA ILE A 158 8.59 7.26 -6.52
C ILE A 158 9.89 7.08 -5.73
N SER A 159 9.80 6.80 -4.42
CA SER A 159 10.95 6.56 -3.55
C SER A 159 11.55 5.16 -3.70
N ASN A 160 11.02 4.31 -4.60
CA ASN A 160 11.33 2.88 -4.70
C ASN A 160 11.26 2.19 -3.32
N PRO A 161 10.06 2.15 -2.72
CA PRO A 161 9.87 1.60 -1.38
C PRO A 161 10.12 0.09 -1.35
N ASP A 162 10.50 -0.43 -0.18
CA ASP A 162 10.68 -1.86 0.06
C ASP A 162 9.32 -2.59 0.03
N ILE A 163 8.28 -1.89 0.51
CA ILE A 163 6.91 -2.38 0.55
C ILE A 163 5.94 -1.29 0.03
N VAL A 164 5.02 -1.70 -0.84
CA VAL A 164 3.91 -0.86 -1.30
C VAL A 164 2.62 -1.33 -0.66
N VAL A 165 1.96 -0.44 0.07
CA VAL A 165 0.69 -0.69 0.75
C VAL A 165 -0.41 0.11 0.05
N LEU A 166 -1.41 -0.59 -0.48
CA LEU A 166 -2.52 -0.03 -1.24
C LEU A 166 -3.84 -0.35 -0.54
N ASP A 167 -4.47 0.67 0.02
CA ASP A 167 -5.76 0.53 0.72
C ASP A 167 -6.89 0.94 -0.23
N GLU A 168 -7.55 -0.05 -0.83
CA GLU A 168 -8.62 0.11 -1.82
C GLU A 168 -8.27 1.07 -2.98
N PRO A 169 -7.22 0.79 -3.76
CA PRO A 169 -6.69 1.69 -4.79
C PRO A 169 -7.67 2.01 -5.91
N LEU A 170 -8.77 1.28 -6.05
CA LEU A 170 -9.77 1.45 -7.09
C LEU A 170 -11.05 2.14 -6.62
N SER A 171 -11.17 2.43 -5.34
CA SER A 171 -12.28 3.20 -4.81
C SER A 171 -12.33 4.55 -5.54
N TYR A 172 -13.46 4.85 -6.16
CA TYR A 172 -13.70 6.09 -6.94
C TYR A 172 -13.04 6.16 -8.31
N VAL A 173 -12.50 5.06 -8.85
CA VAL A 173 -11.94 5.00 -10.20
C VAL A 173 -13.00 4.51 -11.18
N ALA A 174 -13.17 5.23 -12.31
CA ALA A 174 -14.06 4.76 -13.38
C ALA A 174 -13.54 3.44 -13.96
N HIS A 175 -14.45 2.53 -14.30
CA HIS A 175 -14.14 1.17 -14.77
C HIS A 175 -13.11 1.13 -15.92
N ALA A 176 -13.14 2.12 -16.80
CA ALA A 176 -12.21 2.25 -17.92
C ALA A 176 -10.73 2.40 -17.51
N PHE A 177 -10.43 2.76 -16.25
CA PHE A 177 -9.05 2.95 -15.76
C PHE A 177 -8.58 1.84 -14.82
N VAL A 178 -9.46 0.91 -14.47
CA VAL A 178 -9.17 -0.19 -13.53
C VAL A 178 -8.02 -1.05 -14.04
N GLU A 179 -8.09 -1.50 -15.31
CA GLU A 179 -7.04 -2.32 -15.93
C GLU A 179 -5.67 -1.63 -15.94
N GLN A 180 -5.64 -0.31 -16.16
CA GLN A 180 -4.41 0.45 -16.15
C GLN A 180 -3.75 0.48 -14.77
N ILE A 181 -4.55 0.67 -13.70
CA ILE A 181 -4.04 0.66 -12.32
C ILE A 181 -3.53 -0.74 -11.97
N TYR A 182 -4.24 -1.79 -12.36
CA TYR A 182 -3.79 -3.16 -12.14
C TYR A 182 -2.51 -3.49 -12.89
N GLY A 183 -2.34 -3.03 -14.13
CA GLY A 183 -1.09 -3.17 -14.85
C GLY A 183 0.08 -2.52 -14.10
N ILE A 184 -0.13 -1.34 -13.51
CA ILE A 184 0.88 -0.66 -12.67
C ILE A 184 1.18 -1.48 -11.41
N VAL A 185 0.15 -2.01 -10.74
CA VAL A 185 0.31 -2.84 -9.52
C VAL A 185 1.03 -4.14 -9.84
N ALA A 186 0.70 -4.81 -10.97
CA ALA A 186 1.40 -6.00 -11.44
C ALA A 186 2.89 -5.74 -11.70
N ASP A 187 3.22 -4.61 -12.30
CA ASP A 187 4.61 -4.19 -12.49
C ASP A 187 5.35 -3.91 -11.18
N LEU A 188 4.66 -3.35 -10.18
CA LEU A 188 5.22 -3.13 -8.86
C LEU A 188 5.52 -4.45 -8.15
N ALA A 189 4.63 -5.43 -8.24
CA ALA A 189 4.76 -6.74 -7.63
C ALA A 189 6.00 -7.53 -8.11
N LYS A 190 6.50 -7.23 -9.32
CA LYS A 190 7.73 -7.87 -9.84
C LYS A 190 9.02 -7.45 -9.11
N ARG A 191 8.99 -6.37 -8.33
CA ARG A 191 10.20 -5.75 -7.74
C ARG A 191 10.05 -5.23 -6.32
N SER A 192 8.84 -5.26 -5.77
CA SER A 192 8.54 -4.80 -4.42
C SER A 192 7.56 -5.76 -3.76
N THR A 193 7.63 -5.87 -2.45
CA THR A 193 6.57 -6.51 -1.66
C THR A 193 5.32 -5.65 -1.74
N VAL A 194 4.16 -6.27 -1.97
CA VAL A 194 2.88 -5.55 -2.12
C VAL A 194 1.88 -6.04 -1.10
N VAL A 195 1.21 -5.11 -0.43
CA VAL A 195 0.04 -5.37 0.42
C VAL A 195 -1.15 -4.61 -0.15
N LEU A 196 -2.17 -5.33 -0.59
CA LEU A 196 -3.35 -4.78 -1.26
C LEU A 196 -4.60 -5.10 -0.46
N VAL A 197 -5.31 -4.07 0.03
CA VAL A 197 -6.70 -4.22 0.46
C VAL A 197 -7.60 -3.99 -0.74
N SER A 198 -8.44 -4.98 -1.07
CA SER A 198 -9.39 -4.88 -2.18
C SER A 198 -10.59 -5.79 -1.95
N HIS A 199 -11.72 -5.42 -2.55
CA HIS A 199 -12.90 -6.27 -2.68
C HIS A 199 -13.00 -6.96 -4.04
N GLU A 200 -12.08 -6.69 -4.96
CA GLU A 200 -12.01 -7.22 -6.31
C GLU A 200 -11.35 -8.60 -6.32
N MET A 201 -12.17 -9.65 -6.18
CA MET A 201 -11.68 -11.04 -6.06
C MET A 201 -10.90 -11.52 -7.29
N THR A 202 -11.23 -11.05 -8.49
CA THR A 202 -10.56 -11.45 -9.74
C THR A 202 -9.07 -11.14 -9.70
N VAL A 203 -8.73 -9.92 -9.28
CA VAL A 203 -7.35 -9.46 -9.20
C VAL A 203 -6.58 -10.15 -8.07
N ILE A 204 -7.28 -10.38 -6.95
CA ILE A 204 -6.71 -11.09 -5.82
C ILE A 204 -6.27 -12.48 -6.25
N SER A 205 -7.13 -13.22 -6.98
CA SER A 205 -6.85 -14.59 -7.41
C SER A 205 -5.72 -14.70 -8.44
N GLU A 206 -5.51 -13.67 -9.26
CA GLU A 206 -4.50 -13.69 -10.32
C GLU A 206 -3.12 -13.24 -9.85
N MET A 207 -3.06 -12.34 -8.86
CA MET A 207 -1.83 -11.65 -8.49
C MET A 207 -1.31 -12.01 -7.10
N ALA A 208 -2.19 -12.34 -6.15
CA ALA A 208 -1.80 -12.56 -4.77
C ALA A 208 -1.25 -13.99 -4.58
N ASN A 209 -0.06 -14.08 -3.95
CA ASN A 209 0.47 -15.37 -3.47
C ASN A 209 0.08 -15.64 -2.01
N ARG A 210 -0.45 -14.64 -1.30
CA ARG A 210 -0.99 -14.77 0.06
C ARG A 210 -2.30 -14.03 0.17
N HIS A 211 -3.29 -14.64 0.81
CA HIS A 211 -4.58 -14.03 1.03
C HIS A 211 -4.92 -14.02 2.51
N TRP A 212 -5.21 -12.84 3.05
CA TRP A 212 -5.62 -12.62 4.44
C TRP A 212 -7.06 -12.16 4.49
N ILE A 213 -7.86 -12.80 5.33
CA ILE A 213 -9.22 -12.38 5.65
C ILE A 213 -9.18 -11.75 7.03
N VAL A 214 -9.56 -10.48 7.13
CA VAL A 214 -9.53 -9.71 8.37
C VAL A 214 -10.95 -9.35 8.79
N ASP A 215 -11.38 -9.93 9.92
CA ASP A 215 -12.62 -9.63 10.62
C ASP A 215 -12.36 -9.68 12.11
N HIS A 216 -11.87 -8.58 12.68
CA HIS A 216 -11.32 -8.41 14.02
C HIS A 216 -10.14 -9.36 14.35
N ALA A 217 -10.13 -10.53 13.78
CA ALA A 217 -9.04 -11.50 13.76
C ALA A 217 -8.50 -11.63 12.33
N LEU A 218 -7.37 -12.33 12.17
CA LEU A 218 -6.77 -12.58 10.86
C LEU A 218 -6.78 -14.09 10.57
N HIS A 219 -7.31 -14.44 9.41
CA HIS A 219 -7.24 -15.80 8.85
C HIS A 219 -6.40 -15.77 7.58
N GLN A 220 -5.38 -16.63 7.51
CA GLN A 220 -4.53 -16.79 6.33
C GLN A 220 -5.05 -17.92 5.46
N CYS A 221 -5.31 -17.66 4.19
CA CYS A 221 -5.66 -18.67 3.20
C CYS A 221 -4.43 -18.97 2.33
N HIS A 222 -4.02 -20.23 2.27
CA HIS A 222 -2.83 -20.67 1.52
C HIS A 222 -3.11 -21.06 0.06
N ALA A 223 -4.36 -21.00 -0.39
CA ALA A 223 -4.75 -21.43 -1.72
C ALA A 223 -5.03 -20.26 -2.65
N ALA A 224 -4.24 -20.15 -3.71
CA ALA A 224 -4.42 -19.17 -4.79
C ALA A 224 -5.70 -19.40 -5.64
N HIS A 225 -6.51 -20.43 -5.35
CA HIS A 225 -7.66 -20.87 -6.15
C HIS A 225 -8.91 -21.17 -5.32
N HIS A 226 -9.33 -20.30 -4.42
CA HIS A 226 -10.65 -20.42 -3.84
C HIS A 226 -11.64 -19.45 -4.46
N TYR A 227 -12.09 -19.78 -5.67
CA TYR A 227 -13.45 -19.45 -6.11
C TYR A 227 -14.40 -20.34 -5.31
N LEU A 228 -15.33 -19.68 -4.62
CA LEU A 228 -16.53 -20.24 -4.01
C LEU A 228 -16.37 -20.86 -2.61
N LYS A 229 -16.86 -20.11 -1.63
CA LYS A 229 -17.55 -20.50 -0.41
C LYS A 229 -16.96 -21.67 0.38
N THR A 230 -16.65 -21.35 1.64
CA THR A 230 -16.63 -22.28 2.77
C THR A 230 -15.61 -23.38 2.72
N GLU A 231 -14.39 -23.06 3.12
CA GLU A 231 -13.51 -23.95 3.89
C GLU A 231 -12.20 -23.24 4.18
N CYS A 232 -12.28 -22.16 4.97
CA CYS A 232 -11.15 -21.80 5.82
C CYS A 232 -11.28 -22.70 7.05
N ASP A 233 -10.34 -23.60 7.26
CA ASP A 233 -10.30 -24.46 8.43
C ASP A 233 -10.51 -23.64 9.71
N ARG A 234 -11.48 -24.10 10.51
CA ARG A 234 -11.78 -23.61 11.85
C ARG A 234 -10.72 -24.08 12.84
#